data_be7fc08043a2367d2ad6468340133afd
#
_entry.id   be7fc08043a2367d2ad6468340133afd
#
_cell.length_a   1.000
_cell.length_b   1.000
_cell.length_c   1.000
_cell.angle_alpha   90.00
_cell.angle_beta   90.00
_cell.angle_gamma   90.00
#
_symmetry.space_group_name_H-M   'P 1'
#
loop_
_entity.id
_entity.type
_entity.pdbx_description
1 polymer ?
#
loop_
_entity_poly.entity_id
_entity_poly.type
_entity_poly.pdbx_seq_one_letter_code
_entity_poly.pdbx_strand_id
1 'polypeptide(L)'
;MKENVARRLIRWYKRPNKPYFVDLFESLIVIIPVVFLIKTFVFGLYQVPTPSMETTMLVGERFFADKVTPYISAPKRGEIISFNNPCHDFSKNKLVNFYQQYVSWNVINYTKRVIAVPGDHIQGKIEDGKPVVYVNGEKLDEPYVNKYPIIARYKNDKIDLRSYDPSKSLQDQPFYQFTPAEIARAKMYYGGNNIFYPGTPAHGGKHQNIDIYDVHLGENEYWMMGDNRQGSSDSRDWGPWNTKKAIFHGRIMFRIWSVDSDESWWIVDLIKHPVDFWKRVRWSRFFQVLQ
;
A
#
# COMPACT_ATOMS: atom_id res chain seq x y z
N MET A 1 34.44 22.97 -37.96
CA MET A 1 33.19 22.28 -37.54
C MET A 1 33.26 22.02 -36.06
N LYS A 2 32.41 22.66 -35.25
CA LYS A 2 32.39 22.46 -33.77
C LYS A 2 31.86 21.06 -33.48
N GLU A 3 32.66 20.23 -32.84
CA GLU A 3 32.29 18.88 -32.45
C GLU A 3 31.07 18.94 -31.51
N ASN A 4 30.06 18.11 -31.77
CA ASN A 4 28.83 18.08 -30.99
C ASN A 4 29.13 17.66 -29.53
N VAL A 5 28.58 18.38 -28.55
CA VAL A 5 28.78 18.17 -27.11
C VAL A 5 28.55 16.70 -26.72
N ALA A 6 27.56 16.03 -27.31
CA ALA A 6 27.30 14.62 -27.10
C ALA A 6 28.47 13.71 -27.49
N ARG A 7 29.14 13.98 -28.59
CA ARG A 7 30.34 13.22 -29.05
C ARG A 7 31.53 13.42 -28.10
N ARG A 8 31.71 14.65 -27.58
CA ARG A 8 32.75 14.95 -26.57
C ARG A 8 32.50 14.18 -25.27
N LEU A 9 31.26 14.14 -24.79
CA LEU A 9 30.88 13.39 -23.59
C LEU A 9 31.07 11.88 -23.73
N ILE A 10 30.67 11.31 -24.89
CA ILE A 10 30.87 9.88 -25.18
C ILE A 10 32.37 9.56 -25.27
N ARG A 11 33.20 10.41 -25.89
CA ARG A 11 34.64 10.22 -25.99
C ARG A 11 35.30 10.33 -24.64
N TRP A 12 34.86 11.25 -23.79
CA TRP A 12 35.35 11.41 -22.43
C TRP A 12 35.03 10.19 -21.57
N TYR A 13 33.81 9.69 -21.65
CA TYR A 13 33.35 8.48 -20.95
C TYR A 13 34.13 7.23 -21.43
N LYS A 14 34.46 7.09 -22.70
CA LYS A 14 35.17 5.93 -23.28
C LYS A 14 36.70 6.01 -23.23
N ARG A 15 37.29 6.91 -22.45
CA ARG A 15 38.76 6.98 -22.34
C ARG A 15 39.36 5.69 -21.78
N PRO A 16 40.35 5.06 -22.44
CA PRO A 16 41.11 3.95 -21.88
C PRO A 16 41.99 4.46 -20.72
N ASN A 17 42.27 3.61 -19.76
CA ASN A 17 43.18 3.87 -18.62
C ASN A 17 42.71 4.94 -17.63
N LYS A 18 41.42 5.00 -17.32
CA LYS A 18 40.94 5.83 -16.22
C LYS A 18 41.31 5.20 -14.88
N PRO A 19 41.65 6.01 -13.86
CA PRO A 19 41.71 5.54 -12.48
C PRO A 19 40.34 4.96 -12.06
N TYR A 20 40.33 3.85 -11.35
CA TYR A 20 39.10 3.16 -10.94
C TYR A 20 38.07 4.08 -10.26
N PHE A 21 38.53 5.00 -9.39
CA PHE A 21 37.64 5.96 -8.73
C PHE A 21 36.95 6.93 -9.69
N VAL A 22 37.62 7.33 -10.76
CA VAL A 22 37.05 8.24 -11.77
C VAL A 22 35.97 7.50 -12.57
N ASP A 23 36.24 6.26 -12.98
CA ASP A 23 35.31 5.42 -13.69
C ASP A 23 34.07 5.09 -12.85
N LEU A 24 34.26 4.77 -11.57
CA LEU A 24 33.19 4.54 -10.62
C LEU A 24 32.33 5.81 -10.46
N PHE A 25 32.95 6.97 -10.27
CA PHE A 25 32.24 8.23 -10.04
C PHE A 25 31.43 8.64 -11.29
N GLU A 26 32.02 8.52 -12.49
CA GLU A 26 31.33 8.76 -13.75
C GLU A 26 30.13 7.82 -13.95
N SER A 27 30.30 6.54 -13.61
CA SER A 27 29.23 5.54 -13.65
C SER A 27 28.10 5.91 -12.72
N LEU A 28 28.39 6.34 -11.50
CA LEU A 28 27.39 6.76 -10.52
C LEU A 28 26.61 8.00 -10.98
N ILE A 29 27.29 8.99 -11.61
CA ILE A 29 26.63 10.18 -12.15
C ILE A 29 25.56 9.81 -13.20
N VAL A 30 25.78 8.76 -13.96
CA VAL A 30 24.81 8.28 -14.97
C VAL A 30 23.76 7.35 -14.35
N ILE A 31 24.20 6.38 -13.54
CA ILE A 31 23.32 5.35 -12.98
C ILE A 31 22.32 5.93 -12.01
N ILE A 32 22.74 6.83 -11.11
CA ILE A 32 21.84 7.36 -10.08
C ILE A 32 20.64 8.11 -10.69
N PRO A 33 20.80 9.06 -11.64
CA PRO A 33 19.66 9.71 -12.29
C PRO A 33 18.78 8.72 -13.06
N VAL A 34 19.35 7.74 -13.76
CA VAL A 34 18.59 6.75 -14.51
C VAL A 34 17.75 5.89 -13.56
N VAL A 35 18.35 5.38 -12.49
CA VAL A 35 17.63 4.60 -11.46
C VAL A 35 16.55 5.45 -10.80
N PHE A 36 16.84 6.72 -10.51
CA PHE A 36 15.87 7.65 -9.96
C PHE A 36 14.67 7.83 -10.89
N LEU A 37 14.90 8.07 -12.19
CA LEU A 37 13.84 8.23 -13.18
C LEU A 37 13.00 6.95 -13.32
N ILE A 38 13.65 5.79 -13.40
CA ILE A 38 12.96 4.50 -13.50
C ILE A 38 12.09 4.28 -12.25
N LYS A 39 12.67 4.42 -11.05
CA LYS A 39 11.96 4.26 -9.78
C LYS A 39 10.80 5.24 -9.62
N THR A 40 10.96 6.46 -10.11
CA THR A 40 9.96 7.52 -9.95
C THR A 40 8.80 7.36 -10.92
N PHE A 41 9.07 7.01 -12.19
CA PHE A 41 8.08 7.10 -13.26
C PHE A 41 7.72 5.78 -13.94
N VAL A 42 8.52 4.72 -13.77
CA VAL A 42 8.30 3.47 -14.51
C VAL A 42 7.75 2.37 -13.61
N PHE A 43 8.45 2.06 -12.53
CA PHE A 43 7.97 1.07 -11.55
C PHE A 43 8.42 1.40 -10.13
N GLY A 44 7.73 0.82 -9.16
CA GLY A 44 8.05 0.96 -7.74
C GLY A 44 8.04 -0.38 -7.02
N LEU A 45 8.88 -0.46 -5.99
CA LEU A 45 8.85 -1.53 -5.02
C LEU A 45 8.26 -0.97 -3.73
N TYR A 46 7.07 -1.44 -3.37
CA TYR A 46 6.34 -0.97 -2.20
C TYR A 46 6.41 -2.01 -1.09
N GLN A 47 6.59 -1.56 0.13
CA GLN A 47 6.44 -2.37 1.32
C GLN A 47 5.12 -2.03 2.00
N VAL A 48 4.43 -3.04 2.52
CA VAL A 48 3.18 -2.88 3.27
C VAL A 48 3.49 -2.58 4.73
N PRO A 49 3.20 -1.37 5.21
CA PRO A 49 3.48 -0.99 6.60
C PRO A 49 2.28 -1.21 7.53
N THR A 50 1.07 -1.37 6.99
CA THR A 50 -0.18 -1.39 7.76
C THR A 50 -1.09 -2.54 7.36
N PRO A 51 -1.96 -3.01 8.25
CA PRO A 51 -2.85 -4.14 7.97
C PRO A 51 -4.09 -3.79 7.14
N SER A 52 -4.20 -2.59 6.59
CA SER A 52 -5.43 -2.10 5.95
C SER A 52 -5.88 -2.90 4.70
N MET A 53 -4.96 -3.65 4.09
CA MET A 53 -5.21 -4.50 2.91
C MET A 53 -5.10 -6.00 3.21
N GLU A 54 -5.05 -6.41 4.47
CA GLU A 54 -5.11 -7.81 4.85
C GLU A 54 -6.49 -8.39 4.49
N THR A 55 -6.54 -9.54 3.95
CA THR A 55 -5.59 -10.63 3.76
C THR A 55 -4.84 -10.61 2.42
N THR A 56 -5.27 -9.75 1.52
CA THR A 56 -4.65 -9.62 0.19
C THR A 56 -3.19 -9.25 0.29
N MET A 57 -2.86 -8.29 1.16
CA MET A 57 -1.50 -7.80 1.38
C MET A 57 -1.19 -7.82 2.87
N LEU A 58 -0.23 -8.66 3.28
CA LEU A 58 0.21 -8.75 4.68
C LEU A 58 1.31 -7.73 4.98
N VAL A 59 1.37 -7.28 6.23
CA VAL A 59 2.45 -6.41 6.69
C VAL A 59 3.81 -7.08 6.47
N GLY A 60 4.80 -6.29 6.03
CA GLY A 60 6.14 -6.77 5.69
C GLY A 60 6.28 -7.30 4.26
N GLU A 61 5.20 -7.52 3.53
CA GLU A 61 5.25 -7.93 2.12
C GLU A 61 5.73 -6.80 1.21
N ARG A 62 6.30 -7.20 0.08
CA ARG A 62 6.78 -6.26 -0.94
C ARG A 62 6.14 -6.55 -2.27
N PHE A 63 5.74 -5.48 -2.93
CA PHE A 63 4.97 -5.51 -4.15
C PHE A 63 5.66 -4.73 -5.25
N PHE A 64 5.49 -5.24 -6.46
CA PHE A 64 5.81 -4.51 -7.67
C PHE A 64 4.59 -3.66 -8.07
N ALA A 65 4.86 -2.38 -8.32
CA ALA A 65 3.87 -1.45 -8.82
C ALA A 65 4.30 -0.90 -10.17
N ASP A 66 3.38 -0.98 -11.13
CA ASP A 66 3.47 -0.30 -12.41
C ASP A 66 3.06 1.16 -12.23
N LYS A 67 3.94 2.06 -12.61
CA LYS A 67 3.70 3.51 -12.52
C LYS A 67 3.34 4.14 -13.86
N VAL A 68 3.49 3.41 -14.95
CA VAL A 68 3.23 3.91 -16.30
C VAL A 68 1.75 3.82 -16.65
N THR A 69 1.16 2.67 -16.40
CA THR A 69 -0.25 2.41 -16.79
C THR A 69 -1.24 3.43 -16.22
N PRO A 70 -1.14 3.92 -14.95
CA PRO A 70 -2.07 4.91 -14.43
C PRO A 70 -2.07 6.24 -15.18
N TYR A 71 -1.02 6.56 -15.93
CA TYR A 71 -0.96 7.76 -16.80
C TYR A 71 -1.60 7.53 -18.17
N ILE A 72 -1.74 6.26 -18.60
CA ILE A 72 -2.24 5.89 -19.92
C ILE A 72 -3.69 5.42 -19.85
N SER A 73 -4.03 4.71 -18.78
CA SER A 73 -5.34 4.09 -18.58
C SER A 73 -5.84 4.36 -17.17
N ALA A 74 -7.03 4.91 -17.06
CA ALA A 74 -7.69 5.14 -15.79
C ALA A 74 -7.81 3.84 -14.99
N PRO A 75 -7.65 3.88 -13.65
CA PRO A 75 -7.82 2.72 -12.79
C PRO A 75 -9.22 2.12 -12.93
N LYS A 76 -9.27 0.79 -12.92
CA LYS A 76 -10.52 0.03 -13.04
C LYS A 76 -10.96 -0.49 -11.67
N ARG A 77 -12.24 -0.78 -11.56
CA ARG A 77 -12.82 -1.45 -10.38
C ARG A 77 -12.10 -2.77 -10.11
N GLY A 78 -11.79 -3.03 -8.84
CA GLY A 78 -11.03 -4.19 -8.38
C GLY A 78 -9.51 -3.99 -8.32
N GLU A 79 -8.94 -3.02 -9.04
CA GLU A 79 -7.49 -2.78 -9.01
C GLU A 79 -7.01 -2.20 -7.68
N ILE A 80 -5.81 -2.58 -7.28
CA ILE A 80 -5.15 -2.05 -6.07
C ILE A 80 -4.20 -0.94 -6.49
N ILE A 81 -4.44 0.26 -5.98
CA ILE A 81 -3.72 1.47 -6.37
C ILE A 81 -3.03 2.10 -5.17
N SER A 82 -1.79 2.51 -5.37
CA SER A 82 -1.08 3.42 -4.46
C SER A 82 -1.29 4.86 -4.91
N PHE A 83 -1.66 5.74 -3.99
CA PHE A 83 -2.00 7.13 -4.26
C PHE A 83 -1.66 8.04 -3.08
N ASN A 84 -1.62 9.34 -3.31
CA ASN A 84 -1.38 10.33 -2.25
C ASN A 84 -2.43 10.23 -1.15
N ASN A 85 -1.98 10.34 0.10
CA ASN A 85 -2.89 10.46 1.24
C ASN A 85 -3.83 11.66 1.05
N PRO A 86 -5.15 11.46 0.99
CA PRO A 86 -6.12 12.53 0.79
C PRO A 86 -6.21 13.50 1.97
N CYS A 87 -5.74 13.09 3.16
CA CYS A 87 -5.74 13.89 4.38
C CYS A 87 -4.42 14.65 4.60
N HIS A 88 -3.47 14.58 3.65
CA HIS A 88 -2.20 15.30 3.76
C HIS A 88 -2.20 16.57 2.91
N ASP A 89 -1.88 17.69 3.55
CA ASP A 89 -1.74 18.99 2.89
C ASP A 89 -0.37 19.10 2.21
N PHE A 90 -0.35 18.87 0.90
CA PHE A 90 0.85 19.10 0.10
C PHE A 90 1.09 20.60 -0.11
N SER A 91 2.38 20.98 -0.21
CA SER A 91 2.78 22.37 -0.41
C SER A 91 2.18 22.97 -1.70
N LYS A 92 1.73 24.22 -1.60
CA LYS A 92 1.29 25.01 -2.77
C LYS A 92 2.44 25.39 -3.69
N ASN A 93 3.68 25.39 -3.19
CA ASN A 93 4.88 25.64 -4.01
C ASN A 93 5.18 24.39 -4.86
N LYS A 94 5.21 24.56 -6.18
CA LYS A 94 5.39 23.45 -7.14
C LYS A 94 6.67 22.64 -6.95
N LEU A 95 7.78 23.29 -6.60
CA LEU A 95 9.07 22.59 -6.39
C LEU A 95 9.05 21.79 -5.09
N VAL A 96 8.53 22.38 -4.01
CA VAL A 96 8.39 21.73 -2.72
C VAL A 96 7.40 20.57 -2.84
N ASN A 97 6.28 20.78 -3.53
CA ASN A 97 5.29 19.75 -3.80
C ASN A 97 5.91 18.56 -4.58
N PHE A 98 6.64 18.85 -5.67
CA PHE A 98 7.36 17.81 -6.41
C PHE A 98 8.35 17.04 -5.51
N TYR A 99 9.11 17.75 -4.69
CA TYR A 99 10.01 17.10 -3.73
C TYR A 99 9.26 16.19 -2.75
N GLN A 100 8.16 16.69 -2.16
CA GLN A 100 7.33 15.92 -1.22
C GLN A 100 6.74 14.66 -1.85
N GLN A 101 6.32 14.73 -3.11
CA GLN A 101 5.63 13.62 -3.78
C GLN A 101 6.57 12.58 -4.39
N TYR A 102 7.76 12.97 -4.85
CA TYR A 102 8.61 12.10 -5.68
C TYR A 102 10.00 11.85 -5.11
N VAL A 103 10.52 12.73 -4.27
CA VAL A 103 11.92 12.68 -3.81
C VAL A 103 12.01 12.37 -2.32
N SER A 104 11.08 12.89 -1.52
CA SER A 104 11.07 12.72 -0.06
C SER A 104 11.00 11.24 0.34
N TRP A 105 11.77 10.87 1.35
CA TRP A 105 11.72 9.54 1.97
C TRP A 105 10.43 9.32 2.79
N ASN A 106 9.78 10.40 3.20
CA ASN A 106 8.55 10.38 4.00
C ASN A 106 7.31 10.60 3.13
N VAL A 107 7.24 9.95 2.00
CA VAL A 107 6.04 10.01 1.15
C VAL A 107 4.92 9.23 1.83
N ILE A 108 3.88 9.92 2.23
CA ILE A 108 2.69 9.30 2.83
C ILE A 108 1.74 8.90 1.71
N ASN A 109 1.85 7.66 1.28
CA ASN A 109 0.95 7.08 0.29
C ASN A 109 -0.02 6.10 0.95
N TYR A 110 -1.25 6.12 0.50
CA TYR A 110 -2.23 5.08 0.79
C TYR A 110 -2.24 4.04 -0.32
N THR A 111 -2.50 2.80 0.05
CA THR A 111 -2.76 1.71 -0.90
C THR A 111 -4.13 1.15 -0.58
N LYS A 112 -5.04 1.20 -1.55
CA LYS A 112 -6.42 0.75 -1.41
C LYS A 112 -6.89 0.09 -2.70
N ARG A 113 -8.01 -0.65 -2.59
CA ARG A 113 -8.71 -1.20 -3.76
C ARG A 113 -9.72 -0.19 -4.31
N VAL A 114 -9.77 -0.08 -5.62
CA VAL A 114 -10.80 0.69 -6.33
C VAL A 114 -12.11 -0.09 -6.26
N ILE A 115 -13.09 0.43 -5.56
CA ILE A 115 -14.42 -0.18 -5.42
C ILE A 115 -15.40 0.40 -6.42
N ALA A 116 -15.36 1.72 -6.61
CA ALA A 116 -16.17 2.38 -7.62
C ALA A 116 -15.35 3.42 -8.38
N VAL A 117 -15.72 3.67 -9.62
CA VAL A 117 -15.04 4.55 -10.57
C VAL A 117 -15.90 5.76 -10.91
N PRO A 118 -15.36 6.79 -11.60
CA PRO A 118 -16.12 7.98 -11.97
C PRO A 118 -17.47 7.66 -12.63
N GLY A 119 -18.51 8.33 -12.15
CA GLY A 119 -19.89 8.15 -12.63
C GLY A 119 -20.68 7.02 -11.94
N ASP A 120 -20.05 6.21 -11.11
CA ASP A 120 -20.75 5.16 -10.35
C ASP A 120 -21.59 5.78 -9.21
N HIS A 121 -22.68 5.09 -8.89
CA HIS A 121 -23.44 5.27 -7.68
C HIS A 121 -23.05 4.17 -6.69
N ILE A 122 -22.45 4.53 -5.57
CA ILE A 122 -22.02 3.57 -4.55
C ILE A 122 -22.83 3.71 -3.26
N GLN A 123 -23.27 2.58 -2.72
CA GLN A 123 -24.03 2.52 -1.48
C GLN A 123 -23.44 1.47 -0.53
N GLY A 124 -23.34 1.83 0.74
CA GLY A 124 -23.08 0.90 1.83
C GLY A 124 -24.35 0.67 2.64
N LYS A 125 -24.66 -0.59 2.93
CA LYS A 125 -25.85 -1.00 3.69
C LYS A 125 -25.49 -2.06 4.71
N ILE A 126 -26.31 -2.20 5.74
CA ILE A 126 -26.20 -3.31 6.69
C ILE A 126 -27.31 -4.34 6.36
N GLU A 127 -26.89 -5.55 6.02
CA GLU A 127 -27.78 -6.69 5.78
C GLU A 127 -27.39 -7.83 6.72
N ASP A 128 -28.33 -8.35 7.46
CA ASP A 128 -28.13 -9.41 8.47
C ASP A 128 -26.96 -9.10 9.44
N GLY A 129 -26.86 -7.82 9.83
CA GLY A 129 -25.81 -7.33 10.73
C GLY A 129 -24.41 -7.22 10.10
N LYS A 130 -24.29 -7.36 8.78
CA LYS A 130 -23.02 -7.30 8.05
C LYS A 130 -23.04 -6.13 7.06
N PRO A 131 -21.92 -5.39 6.93
CA PRO A 131 -21.80 -4.36 5.92
C PRO A 131 -21.69 -5.00 4.54
N VAL A 132 -22.46 -4.49 3.60
CA VAL A 132 -22.48 -4.88 2.18
C VAL A 132 -22.37 -3.64 1.30
N VAL A 133 -21.73 -3.78 0.15
CA VAL A 133 -21.53 -2.70 -0.80
C VAL A 133 -22.36 -2.96 -2.06
N TYR A 134 -23.01 -1.91 -2.55
CA TYR A 134 -23.72 -1.88 -3.81
C TYR A 134 -23.07 -0.87 -4.75
N VAL A 135 -22.95 -1.23 -6.01
CA VAL A 135 -22.48 -0.32 -7.05
C VAL A 135 -23.48 -0.35 -8.19
N ASN A 136 -24.04 0.82 -8.53
CA ASN A 136 -25.09 0.99 -9.54
C ASN A 136 -26.32 0.12 -9.29
N GLY A 137 -26.65 -0.08 -8.01
CA GLY A 137 -27.79 -0.89 -7.58
C GLY A 137 -27.53 -2.40 -7.51
N GLU A 138 -26.37 -2.87 -7.94
CA GLU A 138 -26.00 -4.29 -7.86
C GLU A 138 -25.08 -4.54 -6.64
N LYS A 139 -25.36 -5.61 -5.91
CA LYS A 139 -24.54 -6.05 -4.79
C LYS A 139 -23.19 -6.52 -5.29
N LEU A 140 -22.13 -5.92 -4.76
CA LEU A 140 -20.76 -6.25 -5.15
C LEU A 140 -20.35 -7.58 -4.51
N ASP A 141 -19.82 -8.50 -5.33
CA ASP A 141 -19.14 -9.70 -4.84
C ASP A 141 -17.70 -9.33 -4.44
N GLU A 142 -17.37 -9.55 -3.18
CA GLU A 142 -16.10 -9.09 -2.58
C GLU A 142 -15.38 -10.25 -1.89
N PRO A 143 -14.84 -11.24 -2.65
CA PRO A 143 -14.16 -12.39 -2.07
C PRO A 143 -12.86 -12.03 -1.34
N TYR A 144 -12.27 -10.88 -1.64
CA TYR A 144 -11.06 -10.36 -1.04
C TYR A 144 -11.27 -9.70 0.32
N VAL A 145 -12.51 -9.38 0.67
CA VAL A 145 -12.78 -8.73 1.96
C VAL A 145 -12.50 -9.69 3.10
N ASN A 146 -11.75 -9.18 4.05
CA ASN A 146 -11.48 -9.91 5.26
C ASN A 146 -12.76 -10.13 6.07
N LYS A 147 -13.11 -11.38 6.26
CA LYS A 147 -14.32 -11.81 6.97
C LYS A 147 -14.15 -11.88 8.49
N TYR A 148 -12.92 -11.74 8.98
CA TYR A 148 -12.58 -11.89 10.38
C TYR A 148 -12.03 -10.59 10.94
N PRO A 149 -12.36 -10.25 12.20
CA PRO A 149 -11.76 -9.10 12.86
C PRO A 149 -10.25 -9.32 13.00
N ILE A 150 -9.45 -8.52 12.29
CA ILE A 150 -8.01 -8.51 12.48
C ILE A 150 -7.70 -7.50 13.58
N ILE A 151 -6.98 -7.97 14.59
CA ILE A 151 -6.48 -7.13 15.64
C ILE A 151 -5.02 -6.79 15.29
N ALA A 152 -4.77 -5.54 14.90
CA ALA A 152 -3.43 -5.01 14.88
C ALA A 152 -2.95 -4.79 16.33
N ARG A 153 -1.89 -5.48 16.73
CA ARG A 153 -1.20 -5.19 17.99
C ARG A 153 -0.08 -4.20 17.71
N TYR A 154 -0.02 -3.17 18.52
CA TYR A 154 1.12 -2.25 18.55
C TYR A 154 1.98 -2.59 19.76
N LYS A 155 3.25 -2.87 19.53
CA LYS A 155 4.26 -3.06 20.55
C LYS A 155 5.31 -1.97 20.37
N ASN A 156 5.49 -1.12 21.40
CA ASN A 156 6.40 0.02 21.34
C ASN A 156 6.20 0.89 20.08
N ASP A 157 4.95 1.26 19.81
CA ASP A 157 4.53 2.03 18.61
C ASP A 157 4.77 1.34 17.27
N LYS A 158 5.13 0.06 17.27
CA LYS A 158 5.25 -0.78 16.08
C LYS A 158 4.11 -1.79 16.02
N ILE A 159 3.70 -2.14 14.81
CA ILE A 159 2.71 -3.19 14.58
C ILE A 159 3.39 -4.52 14.95
N ASP A 160 2.81 -5.26 15.90
CA ASP A 160 3.22 -6.62 16.24
C ASP A 160 2.71 -7.56 15.14
N LEU A 161 3.61 -7.98 14.27
CA LEU A 161 3.33 -8.93 13.20
C LEU A 161 3.27 -10.33 13.81
N ARG A 162 2.13 -10.99 13.64
CA ARG A 162 2.01 -12.38 14.05
C ARG A 162 2.64 -13.31 13.01
N SER A 163 3.29 -14.33 13.49
CA SER A 163 3.95 -15.32 12.63
C SER A 163 2.94 -15.99 11.70
N TYR A 164 3.27 -16.01 10.43
CA TYR A 164 2.54 -16.77 9.43
C TYR A 164 2.88 -18.27 9.58
N ASP A 165 1.88 -19.12 9.69
CA ASP A 165 2.02 -20.56 9.73
C ASP A 165 1.77 -21.15 8.32
N PRO A 166 2.81 -21.59 7.59
CA PRO A 166 2.65 -22.07 6.22
C PRO A 166 1.88 -23.40 6.12
N SER A 167 1.68 -24.10 7.23
CA SER A 167 0.90 -25.35 7.27
C SER A 167 -0.61 -25.12 7.30
N LYS A 168 -1.05 -23.89 7.57
CA LYS A 168 -2.46 -23.52 7.71
C LYS A 168 -2.97 -22.75 6.50
N SER A 169 -4.26 -22.90 6.23
CA SER A 169 -4.92 -22.02 5.27
C SER A 169 -4.85 -20.56 5.73
N LEU A 170 -5.01 -19.62 4.81
CA LEU A 170 -4.96 -18.19 5.15
C LEU A 170 -6.02 -17.84 6.22
N GLN A 171 -7.18 -18.50 6.18
CA GLN A 171 -8.29 -18.31 7.11
C GLN A 171 -8.04 -18.88 8.51
N ASP A 172 -7.15 -19.85 8.61
CA ASP A 172 -6.79 -20.52 9.86
C ASP A 172 -5.54 -19.97 10.51
N GLN A 173 -4.96 -18.91 9.94
CA GLN A 173 -3.77 -18.27 10.50
C GLN A 173 -4.04 -17.71 11.90
N PRO A 174 -3.06 -17.73 12.82
CA PRO A 174 -3.24 -17.24 14.19
C PRO A 174 -3.73 -15.80 14.31
N PHE A 175 -3.48 -14.96 13.30
CA PHE A 175 -3.93 -13.57 13.28
C PHE A 175 -5.40 -13.41 12.88
N TYR A 176 -6.08 -14.46 12.47
CA TYR A 176 -7.51 -14.49 12.19
C TYR A 176 -8.35 -15.03 13.36
N GLN A 177 -7.74 -15.80 14.25
CA GLN A 177 -8.42 -16.46 15.33
C GLN A 177 -8.12 -15.75 16.67
N PHE A 178 -9.11 -15.08 17.19
CA PHE A 178 -9.01 -14.45 18.49
C PHE A 178 -10.09 -14.99 19.42
N THR A 179 -9.68 -15.43 20.59
CA THR A 179 -10.62 -15.77 21.64
C THR A 179 -11.24 -14.49 22.22
N PRO A 180 -12.47 -14.53 22.73
CA PRO A 180 -13.08 -13.40 23.43
C PRO A 180 -12.21 -12.82 24.55
N ALA A 181 -11.42 -13.67 25.23
CA ALA A 181 -10.50 -13.25 26.28
C ALA A 181 -9.30 -12.44 25.72
N GLU A 182 -8.75 -12.82 24.56
CA GLU A 182 -7.69 -12.06 23.89
C GLU A 182 -8.20 -10.70 23.40
N ILE A 183 -9.41 -10.68 22.87
CA ILE A 183 -10.09 -9.46 22.46
C ILE A 183 -10.30 -8.51 23.64
N ALA A 184 -10.83 -9.03 24.77
CA ALA A 184 -11.03 -8.24 25.99
C ALA A 184 -9.70 -7.69 26.54
N ARG A 185 -8.64 -8.51 26.53
CA ARG A 185 -7.29 -8.12 26.97
C ARG A 185 -6.69 -7.04 26.07
N ALA A 186 -6.83 -7.18 24.75
CA ALA A 186 -6.36 -6.19 23.81
C ALA A 186 -7.11 -4.86 23.97
N LYS A 187 -8.43 -4.87 24.20
CA LYS A 187 -9.22 -3.67 24.54
C LYS A 187 -8.69 -2.94 25.77
N MET A 188 -8.39 -3.69 26.82
CA MET A 188 -7.91 -3.13 28.07
C MET A 188 -6.51 -2.53 27.95
N TYR A 189 -5.62 -3.15 27.15
CA TYR A 189 -4.22 -2.75 27.01
C TYR A 189 -4.00 -1.58 26.05
N TYR A 190 -4.82 -1.47 25.00
CA TYR A 190 -4.63 -0.48 23.91
C TYR A 190 -5.71 0.60 23.88
N GLY A 191 -6.44 0.80 24.97
CA GLY A 191 -7.45 1.87 25.06
C GLY A 191 -8.65 1.70 24.12
N GLY A 192 -8.87 0.50 23.60
CA GLY A 192 -10.02 0.19 22.73
C GLY A 192 -9.89 0.59 21.27
N ASN A 193 -8.86 1.37 20.90
CA ASN A 193 -8.78 1.97 19.57
C ASN A 193 -8.25 1.03 18.47
N ASN A 194 -7.71 -0.14 18.83
CA ASN A 194 -7.04 -1.06 17.90
C ASN A 194 -7.74 -2.42 17.76
N ILE A 195 -8.97 -2.53 18.28
CA ILE A 195 -9.78 -3.75 18.19
C ILE A 195 -11.00 -3.42 17.36
N PHE A 196 -11.09 -4.04 16.22
CA PHE A 196 -12.19 -3.85 15.30
C PHE A 196 -13.17 -5.01 15.41
N TYR A 197 -14.42 -4.70 15.74
CA TYR A 197 -15.53 -5.64 15.67
C TYR A 197 -16.37 -5.38 14.43
N PRO A 198 -17.01 -6.40 13.87
CA PRO A 198 -18.06 -6.18 12.89
C PRO A 198 -19.10 -5.20 13.45
N GLY A 199 -19.32 -4.08 12.74
CA GLY A 199 -20.30 -3.05 13.13
C GLY A 199 -19.80 -2.00 14.13
N THR A 200 -18.53 -2.01 14.55
CA THR A 200 -17.95 -0.90 15.31
C THR A 200 -17.20 0.06 14.38
N PRO A 201 -17.32 1.39 14.55
CA PRO A 201 -16.56 2.35 13.77
C PRO A 201 -15.07 2.13 13.94
N ALA A 202 -14.31 2.10 12.84
CA ALA A 202 -12.86 1.88 12.83
C ALA A 202 -12.07 3.00 13.54
N HIS A 203 -12.67 4.17 13.72
CA HIS A 203 -12.05 5.32 14.35
C HIS A 203 -12.99 5.90 15.42
N GLY A 204 -12.55 5.81 16.65
CA GLY A 204 -13.31 6.19 17.83
C GLY A 204 -14.10 7.49 17.70
N GLY A 205 -15.37 7.38 17.49
CA GLY A 205 -16.34 8.32 18.00
C GLY A 205 -16.86 9.42 17.10
N LYS A 206 -16.43 9.60 15.86
CA LYS A 206 -17.00 10.67 14.99
C LYS A 206 -18.08 10.21 14.01
N HIS A 207 -18.09 8.95 13.60
CA HIS A 207 -19.10 8.42 12.67
C HIS A 207 -19.68 7.11 13.20
N GLN A 208 -20.93 7.16 13.63
CA GLN A 208 -21.61 6.01 14.25
C GLN A 208 -21.92 4.86 13.28
N ASN A 209 -21.78 5.04 11.97
CA ASN A 209 -21.97 4.01 10.93
C ASN A 209 -21.25 4.40 9.66
N ILE A 210 -19.94 4.24 9.63
CA ILE A 210 -19.14 4.50 8.41
C ILE A 210 -19.46 3.52 7.27
N ASP A 211 -20.12 2.40 7.56
CA ASP A 211 -20.54 1.41 6.57
C ASP A 211 -21.89 1.73 5.91
N ILE A 212 -22.59 2.80 6.36
CA ILE A 212 -23.82 3.28 5.72
C ILE A 212 -23.52 4.58 4.98
N TYR A 213 -23.60 4.52 3.67
CA TYR A 213 -23.36 5.66 2.79
C TYR A 213 -24.13 5.52 1.48
N ASP A 214 -24.37 6.65 0.82
CA ASP A 214 -25.02 6.74 -0.48
C ASP A 214 -24.40 7.90 -1.24
N VAL A 215 -23.57 7.60 -2.26
CA VAL A 215 -22.71 8.58 -2.94
C VAL A 215 -22.72 8.37 -4.45
N HIS A 216 -23.01 9.45 -5.18
CA HIS A 216 -22.79 9.52 -6.62
C HIS A 216 -21.41 10.11 -6.90
N LEU A 217 -20.55 9.34 -7.57
CA LEU A 217 -19.19 9.77 -7.90
C LEU A 217 -19.17 10.71 -9.09
N GLY A 218 -18.46 11.83 -8.95
CA GLY A 218 -18.21 12.77 -10.04
C GLY A 218 -17.21 12.24 -11.07
N GLU A 219 -17.00 12.98 -12.18
CA GLU A 219 -16.15 12.59 -13.32
C GLU A 219 -14.69 12.27 -12.97
N ASN A 220 -14.19 12.73 -11.83
CA ASN A 220 -12.79 12.52 -11.42
C ASN A 220 -12.70 11.84 -10.04
N GLU A 221 -13.76 11.20 -9.59
CA GLU A 221 -13.87 10.67 -8.25
C GLU A 221 -13.89 9.15 -8.25
N TYR A 222 -13.12 8.59 -7.33
CA TYR A 222 -13.00 7.16 -7.08
C TYR A 222 -13.38 6.85 -5.64
N TRP A 223 -14.01 5.72 -5.43
CA TRP A 223 -14.25 5.20 -4.10
C TRP A 223 -13.26 4.09 -3.80
N MET A 224 -12.42 4.33 -2.80
CA MET A 224 -11.28 3.49 -2.46
C MET A 224 -11.51 2.86 -1.10
N MET A 225 -11.40 1.53 -0.98
CA MET A 225 -11.56 0.84 0.30
C MET A 225 -10.41 -0.13 0.56
N GLY A 226 -10.12 -0.36 1.85
CA GLY A 226 -9.22 -1.43 2.27
C GLY A 226 -9.93 -2.78 2.25
N ASP A 227 -9.19 -3.84 1.94
CA ASP A 227 -9.72 -5.20 1.99
C ASP A 227 -9.97 -5.62 3.44
N ASN A 228 -9.18 -5.10 4.38
CA ASN A 228 -9.49 -5.13 5.81
C ASN A 228 -10.42 -3.98 6.18
N ARG A 229 -11.72 -4.17 5.94
CA ARG A 229 -12.77 -3.16 6.13
C ARG A 229 -12.75 -2.53 7.52
N GLN A 230 -12.37 -3.27 8.52
CA GLN A 230 -12.39 -2.83 9.91
C GLN A 230 -11.07 -2.21 10.37
N GLY A 231 -9.98 -2.50 9.68
CA GLY A 231 -8.65 -1.95 9.94
C GLY A 231 -8.19 -0.93 8.90
N SER A 232 -9.11 -0.29 8.19
CA SER A 232 -8.78 0.63 7.09
C SER A 232 -9.41 1.99 7.29
N SER A 233 -8.57 3.03 7.24
CA SER A 233 -9.03 4.39 6.94
C SER A 233 -9.08 4.54 5.42
N ASP A 234 -10.29 4.77 4.89
CA ASP A 234 -10.55 4.77 3.45
C ASP A 234 -11.70 5.73 3.08
N SER A 235 -12.26 5.61 1.88
CA SER A 235 -13.30 6.53 1.42
C SER A 235 -14.52 6.62 2.31
N ARG A 236 -14.75 5.64 3.18
CA ARG A 236 -15.81 5.71 4.20
C ARG A 236 -15.53 6.79 5.25
N ASP A 237 -14.24 7.10 5.49
CA ASP A 237 -13.83 8.14 6.45
C ASP A 237 -13.64 9.52 5.81
N TRP A 238 -13.00 9.56 4.63
CA TRP A 238 -12.56 10.82 4.00
C TRP A 238 -13.28 11.15 2.69
N GLY A 239 -14.24 10.31 2.25
CA GLY A 239 -15.06 10.53 1.06
C GLY A 239 -14.39 10.09 -0.25
N PRO A 240 -14.93 10.52 -1.41
CA PRO A 240 -14.38 10.20 -2.72
C PRO A 240 -12.96 10.75 -2.88
N TRP A 241 -12.05 9.92 -3.43
CA TRP A 241 -10.73 10.36 -3.83
C TRP A 241 -10.75 11.01 -5.21
N ASN A 242 -10.22 12.24 -5.32
CA ASN A 242 -10.34 13.05 -6.53
C ASN A 242 -9.00 13.18 -7.25
N THR A 243 -8.94 12.77 -8.53
CA THR A 243 -7.72 12.75 -9.34
C THR A 243 -7.17 14.14 -9.68
N LYS A 244 -8.00 15.18 -9.62
CA LYS A 244 -7.54 16.57 -9.82
C LYS A 244 -6.76 17.11 -8.62
N LYS A 245 -6.94 16.51 -7.45
CA LYS A 245 -6.33 16.96 -6.20
C LYS A 245 -5.14 16.12 -5.78
N ALA A 246 -5.03 14.90 -6.30
CA ALA A 246 -4.04 13.94 -5.86
C ALA A 246 -3.57 13.03 -7.00
N ILE A 247 -2.42 12.38 -6.83
CA ILE A 247 -1.73 11.62 -7.87
C ILE A 247 -1.82 10.14 -7.57
N PHE A 248 -2.03 9.33 -8.61
CA PHE A 248 -1.78 7.91 -8.58
C PHE A 248 -0.27 7.64 -8.66
N HIS A 249 0.26 6.93 -7.67
CA HIS A 249 1.68 6.58 -7.64
C HIS A 249 1.99 5.25 -8.31
N GLY A 250 1.01 4.39 -8.47
CA GLY A 250 1.18 3.13 -9.19
C GLY A 250 0.06 2.14 -8.95
N ARG A 251 -0.08 1.22 -9.90
CA ARG A 251 -0.95 0.05 -9.82
C ARG A 251 -0.15 -1.10 -9.24
N ILE A 252 -0.63 -1.70 -8.18
CA ILE A 252 0.00 -2.88 -7.58
C ILE A 252 -0.29 -4.10 -8.47
N MET A 253 0.75 -4.75 -8.95
CA MET A 253 0.62 -5.83 -9.94
C MET A 253 0.80 -7.21 -9.32
N PHE A 254 1.87 -7.41 -8.61
CA PHE A 254 2.18 -8.71 -8.02
C PHE A 254 3.05 -8.58 -6.77
N ARG A 255 2.95 -9.58 -5.92
CA ARG A 255 3.78 -9.74 -4.73
C ARG A 255 5.13 -10.32 -5.13
N ILE A 256 6.21 -9.64 -4.75
CA ILE A 256 7.57 -10.11 -5.03
C ILE A 256 8.08 -10.94 -3.86
N TRP A 257 7.83 -10.45 -2.64
CA TRP A 257 8.51 -10.92 -1.44
C TRP A 257 7.59 -10.88 -0.24
N SER A 258 7.61 -11.94 0.56
CA SER A 258 6.84 -12.04 1.79
C SER A 258 7.68 -12.60 2.91
N VAL A 259 7.98 -11.78 3.91
CA VAL A 259 8.69 -12.16 5.13
C VAL A 259 7.96 -11.56 6.32
N ASP A 260 7.83 -12.34 7.36
CA ASP A 260 7.35 -11.87 8.66
C ASP A 260 8.52 -11.19 9.40
N SER A 261 8.66 -9.89 9.21
CA SER A 261 9.80 -9.12 9.73
C SER A 261 9.36 -7.76 10.24
N ASP A 262 9.83 -7.40 11.42
CA ASP A 262 9.62 -6.10 12.05
C ASP A 262 10.59 -5.03 11.53
N GLU A 263 11.63 -5.45 10.81
CA GLU A 263 12.65 -4.54 10.34
C GLU A 263 12.21 -3.83 9.05
N SER A 264 12.43 -2.52 9.00
CA SER A 264 12.15 -1.72 7.80
C SER A 264 12.96 -2.18 6.58
N TRP A 265 14.12 -2.80 6.82
CA TRP A 265 15.02 -3.31 5.79
C TRP A 265 15.26 -4.79 5.99
N TRP A 266 14.78 -5.64 5.11
CA TRP A 266 14.97 -7.10 5.17
C TRP A 266 16.43 -7.53 5.26
N ILE A 267 17.37 -6.77 4.66
CA ILE A 267 18.82 -7.03 4.75
C ILE A 267 19.30 -6.91 6.19
N VAL A 268 18.80 -5.92 6.93
CA VAL A 268 19.16 -5.74 8.35
C VAL A 268 18.65 -6.92 9.18
N ASP A 269 17.45 -7.37 8.91
CA ASP A 269 16.87 -8.55 9.56
C ASP A 269 17.65 -9.83 9.21
N LEU A 270 18.01 -10.02 7.93
CA LEU A 270 18.85 -11.15 7.48
C LEU A 270 20.23 -11.16 8.17
N ILE A 271 20.86 -9.98 8.35
CA ILE A 271 22.16 -9.89 9.01
C ILE A 271 22.04 -10.18 10.51
N LYS A 272 20.99 -9.67 11.17
CA LYS A 272 20.77 -9.89 12.61
C LYS A 272 20.36 -11.32 12.94
N HIS A 273 19.58 -11.95 12.06
CA HIS A 273 18.94 -13.24 12.30
C HIS A 273 19.05 -14.19 11.08
N PRO A 274 20.27 -14.55 10.65
CA PRO A 274 20.51 -15.22 9.37
C PRO A 274 19.79 -16.57 9.20
N VAL A 275 19.59 -17.30 10.27
CA VAL A 275 18.89 -18.61 10.23
C VAL A 275 17.39 -18.43 10.38
N ASP A 276 16.95 -17.63 11.34
CA ASP A 276 15.53 -17.45 11.62
C ASP A 276 14.82 -16.62 10.56
N PHE A 277 15.53 -15.76 9.85
CA PHE A 277 15.03 -15.04 8.70
C PHE A 277 14.36 -15.98 7.68
N TRP A 278 15.05 -17.06 7.28
CA TRP A 278 14.54 -18.00 6.29
C TRP A 278 13.35 -18.81 6.77
N LYS A 279 13.22 -19.05 8.08
CA LYS A 279 12.03 -19.69 8.67
C LYS A 279 10.80 -18.80 8.62
N ARG A 280 10.98 -17.47 8.67
CA ARG A 280 9.91 -16.46 8.62
C ARG A 280 9.51 -16.07 7.20
N VAL A 281 10.20 -16.62 6.18
CA VAL A 281 9.84 -16.40 4.76
C VAL A 281 8.56 -17.16 4.44
N ARG A 282 7.56 -16.44 3.94
CA ARG A 282 6.26 -16.99 3.52
C ARG A 282 6.35 -17.44 2.06
N TRP A 283 7.02 -18.56 1.80
CA TRP A 283 7.38 -19.04 0.46
C TRP A 283 6.18 -19.20 -0.48
N SER A 284 5.03 -19.67 0.03
CA SER A 284 3.81 -19.85 -0.77
C SER A 284 3.22 -18.57 -1.31
N ARG A 285 3.66 -17.40 -0.81
CA ARG A 285 3.13 -16.09 -1.18
C ARG A 285 4.01 -15.33 -2.17
N PHE A 286 5.09 -15.93 -2.66
CA PHE A 286 5.98 -15.29 -3.64
C PHE A 286 5.37 -15.28 -5.04
N PHE A 287 5.67 -14.23 -5.80
CA PHE A 287 5.30 -14.05 -7.20
C PHE A 287 3.81 -14.26 -7.52
N GLN A 288 2.94 -13.97 -6.57
CA GLN A 288 1.50 -14.02 -6.80
C GLN A 288 1.00 -12.72 -7.40
N VAL A 289 0.27 -12.84 -8.52
CA VAL A 289 -0.47 -11.73 -9.11
C VAL A 289 -1.64 -11.39 -8.20
N LEU A 290 -1.89 -10.11 -7.97
CA LEU A 290 -3.01 -9.63 -7.18
C LEU A 290 -4.18 -9.30 -8.11
N GLN A 291 -5.33 -9.85 -7.80
CA GLN A 291 -6.60 -9.60 -8.49
C GLN A 291 -7.60 -9.01 -7.51
#